data_fdbbba577e93b07f816b6d0950b5841c
#
_entry.id   fdbbba577e93b07f816b6d0950b5841c
#
_cell.length_a   1.000
_cell.length_b   1.000
_cell.length_c   1.000
_cell.angle_alpha   90.00
_cell.angle_beta   90.00
_cell.angle_gamma   90.00
#
_symmetry.space_group_name_H-M   'P 1'
#
loop_
_entity.id
_entity.type
_entity.pdbx_description
1 polymer ?
#
loop_
_entity_poly.entity_id
_entity_poly.type
_entity_poly.pdbx_seq_one_letter_code
_entity_poly.pdbx_strand_id
1 'polypeptide(L)'
;FDTTNALIYSNVALKVCAVINEMLKAGWNAPKVVFYTHSHSFQTVRDLYQHIYLPNYYPATWYYIDGKPMIIAYTNPEDDLKEAASRKDTGYVPGNLSPEILSFFHFVKPQWPSDSIFSDGFPWVEWKFPQPYHHRSKVMNVTVASHPMVPMSFSLTRKHWTNWGRGWNPRTKTNETENVDKGTFFQAQWDHAIASAPQIVSVGGWNEWIAYKQPYDGEYMLCDAVTKEYSRDIEPMVGGYEDAFYLQLIANIHRYKGITGKPIVYAPQTISQSMIDAKWRTVRYIVHNTDGAFMARDAYGGAPTVRYVQDAPENKLV
;
A
#
# COMPACT_ATOMS: atom_id res chain seq x y z
N PHE A 1 3.81 7.58 -1.39
CA PHE A 1 3.07 8.07 -2.57
C PHE A 1 3.67 7.52 -3.84
N ASP A 2 2.85 6.94 -4.69
CA ASP A 2 3.23 6.62 -6.07
C ASP A 2 3.10 7.90 -6.93
N THR A 3 4.19 8.27 -7.57
CA THR A 3 4.31 9.45 -8.44
C THR A 3 4.84 9.07 -9.83
N THR A 4 4.57 7.84 -10.23
CA THR A 4 4.89 7.32 -11.57
C THR A 4 4.32 8.21 -12.66
N ASN A 5 5.00 8.32 -13.82
CA ASN A 5 4.62 9.16 -14.96
C ASN A 5 4.67 10.68 -14.68
N ALA A 6 5.54 11.14 -13.79
CA ALA A 6 5.68 12.55 -13.40
C ALA A 6 4.40 13.17 -12.78
N LEU A 7 3.52 12.35 -12.25
CA LEU A 7 2.28 12.80 -11.59
C LEU A 7 2.51 12.99 -10.10
N ILE A 8 3.11 14.11 -9.70
CA ILE A 8 3.52 14.35 -8.32
C ILE A 8 2.37 14.69 -7.36
N TYR A 9 1.18 14.98 -7.87
CA TYR A 9 0.00 15.29 -7.06
C TYR A 9 0.30 16.22 -5.87
N SER A 10 1.07 17.27 -6.10
CA SER A 10 1.63 18.13 -5.03
C SER A 10 0.57 18.64 -4.06
N ASN A 11 -0.61 19.03 -4.57
CA ASN A 11 -1.72 19.52 -3.74
C ASN A 11 -2.24 18.44 -2.76
N VAL A 12 -2.30 17.18 -3.19
CA VAL A 12 -2.75 16.07 -2.34
C VAL A 12 -1.65 15.69 -1.36
N ALA A 13 -0.42 15.51 -1.86
CA ALA A 13 0.73 15.17 -1.03
C ALA A 13 0.97 16.20 0.08
N LEU A 14 0.90 17.50 -0.23
CA LEU A 14 1.07 18.56 0.77
C LEU A 14 -0.07 18.60 1.79
N LYS A 15 -1.32 18.31 1.40
CA LYS A 15 -2.44 18.19 2.36
C LYS A 15 -2.20 17.03 3.33
N VAL A 16 -1.77 15.87 2.84
CA VAL A 16 -1.45 14.73 3.70
C VAL A 16 -0.26 15.04 4.62
N CYS A 17 0.80 15.67 4.09
CA CYS A 17 1.92 16.12 4.91
C CYS A 17 1.49 17.12 6.00
N ALA A 18 0.56 18.04 5.68
CA ALA A 18 0.03 18.98 6.66
C ALA A 18 -0.68 18.26 7.82
N VAL A 19 -1.55 17.29 7.51
CA VAL A 19 -2.24 16.49 8.53
C VAL A 19 -1.25 15.70 9.38
N ILE A 20 -0.31 15.00 8.76
CA ILE A 20 0.74 14.25 9.46
C ILE A 20 1.55 15.19 10.37
N ASN A 21 1.88 16.39 9.88
CA ASN A 21 2.63 17.38 10.66
C ASN A 21 1.85 17.85 11.90
N GLU A 22 0.53 18.05 11.80
CA GLU A 22 -0.30 18.36 12.96
C GLU A 22 -0.38 17.18 13.96
N MET A 23 -0.46 15.94 13.46
CA MET A 23 -0.37 14.75 14.32
C MET A 23 0.96 14.71 15.07
N LEU A 24 2.07 14.95 14.38
CA LEU A 24 3.41 14.99 15.00
C LEU A 24 3.53 16.10 16.07
N LYS A 25 3.00 17.31 15.78
CA LYS A 25 2.95 18.41 16.76
C LYS A 25 2.11 18.07 17.98
N ALA A 26 1.05 17.29 17.81
CA ALA A 26 0.21 16.80 18.91
C ALA A 26 0.86 15.63 19.69
N GLY A 27 2.09 15.24 19.36
CA GLY A 27 2.83 14.17 20.03
C GLY A 27 2.46 12.76 19.58
N TRP A 28 1.77 12.61 18.45
CA TRP A 28 1.39 11.30 17.94
C TRP A 28 2.57 10.64 17.23
N ASN A 29 2.65 9.32 17.28
CA ASN A 29 3.55 8.55 16.45
C ASN A 29 2.96 8.42 15.04
N ALA A 30 3.08 9.48 14.27
CA ALA A 30 2.50 9.57 12.94
C ALA A 30 3.41 8.93 11.87
N PRO A 31 2.84 8.47 10.75
CA PRO A 31 3.62 7.91 9.64
C PRO A 31 4.53 8.96 9.01
N LYS A 32 5.47 8.48 8.18
CA LYS A 32 6.35 9.32 7.36
C LYS A 32 6.06 9.12 5.89
N VAL A 33 6.44 10.09 5.09
CA VAL A 33 6.18 10.11 3.64
C VAL A 33 7.45 9.77 2.88
N VAL A 34 7.29 8.87 1.89
CA VAL A 34 8.29 8.54 0.86
C VAL A 34 7.58 8.60 -0.49
N PHE A 35 8.27 9.12 -1.50
CA PHE A 35 7.77 9.10 -2.87
C PHE A 35 8.39 7.95 -3.64
N TYR A 36 7.55 7.23 -4.37
CA TYR A 36 7.92 6.17 -5.30
C TYR A 36 7.83 6.73 -6.71
N THR A 37 8.91 6.63 -7.47
CA THR A 37 8.97 7.03 -8.87
C THR A 37 9.40 5.82 -9.70
N HIS A 38 8.90 5.69 -10.92
CA HIS A 38 9.36 4.67 -11.85
C HIS A 38 9.42 5.23 -13.26
N SER A 39 8.27 5.43 -13.91
CA SER A 39 8.22 6.05 -15.22
C SER A 39 8.47 7.55 -15.14
N HIS A 40 9.35 8.07 -16.00
CA HIS A 40 9.81 9.46 -15.97
C HIS A 40 10.44 9.85 -14.61
N SER A 41 11.20 8.93 -14.06
CA SER A 41 11.73 9.03 -12.70
C SER A 41 12.59 10.30 -12.51
N PHE A 42 13.46 10.61 -13.46
CA PHE A 42 14.32 11.78 -13.39
C PHE A 42 13.54 13.11 -13.40
N GLN A 43 12.52 13.20 -14.24
CA GLN A 43 11.63 14.36 -14.23
C GLN A 43 10.89 14.47 -12.90
N THR A 44 10.30 13.36 -12.44
CA THR A 44 9.56 13.29 -11.18
C THR A 44 10.41 13.71 -9.99
N VAL A 45 11.66 13.25 -9.92
CA VAL A 45 12.59 13.63 -8.86
C VAL A 45 12.86 15.14 -8.87
N ARG A 46 13.11 15.74 -10.04
CA ARG A 46 13.29 17.20 -10.14
C ARG A 46 12.05 17.97 -9.70
N ASP A 47 10.87 17.51 -10.14
CA ASP A 47 9.61 18.17 -9.81
C ASP A 47 9.29 18.06 -8.31
N LEU A 48 9.50 16.90 -7.70
CA LEU A 48 9.36 16.71 -6.25
C LEU A 48 10.36 17.58 -5.48
N TYR A 49 11.63 17.59 -5.91
CA TYR A 49 12.65 18.43 -5.29
C TYR A 49 12.24 19.90 -5.33
N GLN A 50 11.89 20.41 -6.51
CA GLN A 50 11.51 21.80 -6.73
C GLN A 50 10.26 22.23 -5.96
N HIS A 51 9.24 21.37 -5.90
CA HIS A 51 7.92 21.79 -5.40
C HIS A 51 7.64 21.39 -3.95
N ILE A 52 8.40 20.45 -3.39
CA ILE A 52 8.16 19.94 -2.03
C ILE A 52 9.40 20.11 -1.14
N TYR A 53 10.56 19.63 -1.60
CA TYR A 53 11.75 19.55 -0.75
C TYR A 53 12.54 20.86 -0.68
N LEU A 54 12.78 21.51 -1.79
CA LEU A 54 13.50 22.79 -1.83
C LEU A 54 12.75 23.90 -1.04
N PRO A 55 11.41 24.03 -1.16
CA PRO A 55 10.66 24.96 -0.31
C PRO A 55 10.58 24.50 1.16
N ASN A 56 11.10 23.32 1.48
CA ASN A 56 11.12 22.75 2.83
C ASN A 56 9.73 22.57 3.45
N TYR A 57 8.76 22.11 2.65
CA TYR A 57 7.41 21.87 3.13
C TYR A 57 7.32 20.65 4.04
N TYR A 58 6.99 20.86 5.30
CA TYR A 58 6.75 19.81 6.31
C TYR A 58 7.89 18.80 6.47
N PRO A 59 9.16 19.21 6.66
CA PRO A 59 10.31 18.28 6.70
C PRO A 59 10.22 17.23 7.80
N ALA A 60 9.49 17.53 8.88
CA ALA A 60 9.24 16.56 9.94
C ALA A 60 8.42 15.33 9.47
N THR A 61 7.75 15.41 8.33
CA THR A 61 6.95 14.31 7.78
C THR A 61 7.74 13.39 6.84
N TRP A 62 8.93 13.78 6.41
CA TRP A 62 9.74 12.98 5.51
C TRP A 62 10.38 11.80 6.23
N TYR A 63 10.52 10.68 5.53
CA TYR A 63 11.26 9.53 6.04
C TYR A 63 12.75 9.69 5.72
N TYR A 64 13.60 9.59 6.75
CA TYR A 64 15.02 9.79 6.62
C TYR A 64 15.81 8.50 6.80
N ILE A 65 16.81 8.31 5.95
CA ILE A 65 17.86 7.31 6.11
C ILE A 65 19.21 8.04 6.06
N ASP A 66 20.06 7.77 7.04
CA ASP A 66 21.38 8.39 7.16
C ASP A 66 21.34 9.94 7.06
N GLY A 67 20.31 10.55 7.65
CA GLY A 67 20.12 12.00 7.68
C GLY A 67 19.63 12.62 6.36
N LYS A 68 19.29 11.81 5.35
CA LYS A 68 18.77 12.25 4.06
C LYS A 68 17.35 11.77 3.83
N PRO A 69 16.46 12.57 3.23
CA PRO A 69 15.14 12.11 2.85
C PRO A 69 15.24 10.91 1.88
N MET A 70 14.52 9.84 2.16
CA MET A 70 14.44 8.68 1.27
C MET A 70 13.54 8.99 0.07
N ILE A 71 14.01 8.61 -1.11
CA ILE A 71 13.22 8.60 -2.35
C ILE A 71 13.45 7.28 -3.10
N ILE A 72 12.39 6.72 -3.67
CA ILE A 72 12.51 5.53 -4.51
C ILE A 72 12.55 6.00 -5.95
N ALA A 73 13.74 6.00 -6.54
CA ALA A 73 13.99 6.60 -7.85
C ALA A 73 15.26 6.05 -8.51
N TYR A 74 15.32 6.17 -9.83
CA TYR A 74 16.54 5.87 -10.58
C TYR A 74 17.60 6.97 -10.37
N THR A 75 18.86 6.55 -10.33
CA THR A 75 20.04 7.44 -10.32
C THR A 75 20.86 7.33 -11.61
N ASN A 76 20.60 6.30 -12.42
CA ASN A 76 21.20 6.11 -13.74
C ASN A 76 20.17 6.49 -14.82
N PRO A 77 20.45 7.48 -15.68
CA PRO A 77 19.54 7.89 -16.75
C PRO A 77 19.26 6.76 -17.76
N GLU A 78 20.16 5.78 -17.90
CA GLU A 78 19.95 4.63 -18.78
C GLU A 78 18.81 3.72 -18.26
N ASP A 79 18.62 3.59 -16.94
CA ASP A 79 17.52 2.83 -16.36
C ASP A 79 16.16 3.50 -16.68
N ASP A 80 16.11 4.83 -16.59
CA ASP A 80 14.92 5.62 -16.90
C ASP A 80 14.58 5.61 -18.41
N LEU A 81 15.60 5.66 -19.27
CA LEU A 81 15.45 5.49 -20.72
C LEU A 81 14.96 4.08 -21.10
N LYS A 82 15.49 3.05 -20.46
CA LYS A 82 15.08 1.67 -20.68
C LYS A 82 13.60 1.46 -20.32
N GLU A 83 13.17 2.07 -19.22
CA GLU A 83 11.78 2.04 -18.80
C GLU A 83 10.89 2.74 -19.84
N ALA A 84 11.23 3.96 -20.27
CA ALA A 84 10.50 4.71 -21.29
C ALA A 84 10.41 3.92 -22.60
N ALA A 85 11.52 3.30 -23.05
CA ALA A 85 11.56 2.47 -24.25
C ALA A 85 10.62 1.25 -24.14
N SER A 86 10.53 0.64 -22.96
CA SER A 86 9.63 -0.50 -22.71
C SER A 86 8.15 -0.15 -22.95
N ARG A 87 7.79 1.11 -22.71
CA ARG A 87 6.44 1.67 -22.94
C ARG A 87 6.28 2.33 -24.32
N LYS A 88 7.30 2.25 -25.17
CA LYS A 88 7.32 2.90 -26.49
C LYS A 88 7.28 4.43 -26.43
N ASP A 89 7.71 5.01 -25.32
CA ASP A 89 7.86 6.46 -25.18
C ASP A 89 9.24 6.91 -25.71
N THR A 90 9.31 7.03 -27.02
CA THR A 90 10.55 7.37 -27.71
C THR A 90 10.91 8.86 -27.65
N GLY A 91 9.99 9.69 -27.17
CA GLY A 91 10.19 11.14 -27.04
C GLY A 91 10.76 11.57 -25.68
N TYR A 92 10.80 10.67 -24.73
CA TYR A 92 11.27 10.99 -23.39
C TYR A 92 12.79 11.17 -23.34
N VAL A 93 13.22 12.25 -22.70
CA VAL A 93 14.64 12.54 -22.40
C VAL A 93 14.77 12.78 -20.91
N PRO A 94 15.43 11.89 -20.14
CA PRO A 94 15.54 12.02 -18.69
C PRO A 94 16.30 13.28 -18.24
N GLY A 95 17.26 13.74 -19.02
CA GLY A 95 18.21 14.75 -18.59
C GLY A 95 19.11 14.22 -17.47
N ASN A 96 19.66 15.12 -16.66
CA ASN A 96 20.50 14.79 -15.52
C ASN A 96 19.88 15.27 -14.20
N LEU A 97 20.15 14.56 -13.12
CA LEU A 97 19.97 15.07 -11.77
C LEU A 97 21.21 15.90 -11.40
N SER A 98 21.00 17.08 -10.82
CA SER A 98 22.12 17.91 -10.35
C SER A 98 22.87 17.23 -9.20
N PRO A 99 24.16 17.56 -8.99
CA PRO A 99 24.89 17.07 -7.83
C PRO A 99 24.22 17.41 -6.49
N GLU A 100 23.52 18.53 -6.43
CA GLU A 100 22.72 18.95 -5.28
C GLU A 100 21.59 17.93 -5.00
N ILE A 101 20.78 17.59 -5.99
CA ILE A 101 19.70 16.60 -5.86
C ILE A 101 20.26 15.22 -5.48
N LEU A 102 21.33 14.78 -6.14
CA LEU A 102 21.98 13.49 -5.85
C LEU A 102 22.54 13.43 -4.42
N SER A 103 23.00 14.54 -3.88
CA SER A 103 23.51 14.61 -2.50
C SER A 103 22.40 14.76 -1.46
N PHE A 104 21.26 15.32 -1.85
CA PHE A 104 20.14 15.63 -0.95
C PHE A 104 19.38 14.37 -0.51
N PHE A 105 19.09 13.47 -1.44
CA PHE A 105 18.29 12.28 -1.15
C PHE A 105 19.12 11.04 -0.80
N HIS A 106 18.49 10.14 -0.04
CA HIS A 106 18.88 8.74 0.03
C HIS A 106 18.07 7.98 -1.03
N PHE A 107 18.71 7.64 -2.15
CA PHE A 107 18.05 6.94 -3.26
C PHE A 107 17.96 5.44 -3.01
N VAL A 108 16.78 4.87 -3.31
CA VAL A 108 16.55 3.42 -3.38
C VAL A 108 16.01 3.11 -4.78
N LYS A 109 16.55 2.07 -5.42
CA LYS A 109 16.17 1.72 -6.79
C LYS A 109 14.73 1.19 -6.85
N PRO A 110 13.85 1.73 -7.73
CA PRO A 110 12.52 1.14 -7.94
C PRO A 110 12.65 -0.24 -8.59
N GLN A 111 11.77 -1.16 -8.21
CA GLN A 111 11.64 -2.49 -8.80
C GLN A 111 10.26 -2.62 -9.41
N TRP A 112 10.21 -2.71 -10.72
CA TRP A 112 8.95 -3.00 -11.42
C TRP A 112 8.74 -4.52 -11.52
N PRO A 113 7.50 -5.02 -11.51
CA PRO A 113 7.24 -6.46 -11.43
C PRO A 113 7.68 -7.26 -12.66
N SER A 114 7.79 -6.61 -13.84
CA SER A 114 8.30 -7.23 -15.06
C SER A 114 9.83 -7.27 -15.16
N ASP A 115 10.54 -6.52 -14.31
CA ASP A 115 11.99 -6.47 -14.34
C ASP A 115 12.63 -7.75 -13.80
N SER A 116 13.91 -7.94 -14.09
CA SER A 116 14.75 -8.87 -13.35
C SER A 116 14.79 -8.46 -11.88
N ILE A 117 14.78 -9.43 -10.98
CA ILE A 117 14.82 -9.13 -9.55
C ILE A 117 16.16 -8.51 -9.18
N PHE A 118 16.14 -7.28 -8.71
CA PHE A 118 17.31 -6.59 -8.16
C PHE A 118 17.42 -6.84 -6.65
N SER A 119 18.62 -7.12 -6.17
CA SER A 119 18.83 -7.30 -4.73
C SER A 119 18.64 -6.01 -3.93
N ASP A 120 18.78 -4.85 -4.57
CA ASP A 120 18.64 -3.50 -4.04
C ASP A 120 17.34 -2.82 -4.49
N GLY A 121 16.43 -3.56 -5.15
CA GLY A 121 15.15 -3.05 -5.60
C GLY A 121 14.18 -2.76 -4.46
N PHE A 122 13.32 -1.76 -4.63
CA PHE A 122 12.15 -1.54 -3.80
C PHE A 122 10.90 -1.84 -4.64
N PRO A 123 10.20 -2.95 -4.37
CA PRO A 123 9.13 -3.42 -5.23
C PRO A 123 7.86 -2.56 -5.08
N TRP A 124 7.24 -2.23 -6.21
CA TRP A 124 5.89 -1.68 -6.28
C TRP A 124 4.86 -2.78 -6.00
N VAL A 125 4.93 -3.86 -6.78
CA VAL A 125 4.16 -5.10 -6.61
C VAL A 125 5.00 -6.25 -7.16
N GLU A 126 4.74 -7.48 -6.71
CA GLU A 126 5.44 -8.66 -7.23
C GLU A 126 4.52 -9.52 -8.09
N TRP A 127 5.07 -10.00 -9.23
CA TRP A 127 4.43 -11.00 -10.09
C TRP A 127 4.96 -12.42 -9.85
N LYS A 128 5.58 -12.63 -8.69
CA LYS A 128 6.09 -13.94 -8.26
C LYS A 128 5.52 -14.31 -6.91
N PHE A 129 5.22 -15.60 -6.74
CA PHE A 129 4.84 -16.15 -5.46
C PHE A 129 5.56 -17.51 -5.25
N PRO A 130 6.21 -17.76 -4.11
CA PRO A 130 6.44 -16.80 -3.03
C PRO A 130 7.17 -15.56 -3.53
N GLN A 131 6.78 -14.39 -2.98
CA GLN A 131 7.38 -13.12 -3.37
C GLN A 131 8.88 -13.07 -2.97
N PRO A 132 9.73 -12.44 -3.79
CA PRO A 132 11.16 -12.41 -3.54
C PRO A 132 11.53 -11.51 -2.35
N TYR A 133 12.66 -11.84 -1.73
CA TYR A 133 13.31 -10.99 -0.75
C TYR A 133 14.43 -10.20 -1.45
N HIS A 134 14.35 -8.88 -1.45
CA HIS A 134 15.37 -7.97 -1.97
C HIS A 134 16.43 -7.75 -0.90
N HIS A 135 17.47 -8.60 -0.89
CA HIS A 135 18.41 -8.74 0.23
C HIS A 135 19.22 -7.49 0.57
N ARG A 136 19.57 -6.65 -0.40
CA ARG A 136 20.34 -5.41 -0.16
C ARG A 136 19.45 -4.28 0.34
N SER A 137 18.27 -4.09 -0.24
CA SER A 137 17.26 -3.14 0.26
C SER A 137 16.52 -3.65 1.49
N LYS A 138 16.62 -4.96 1.78
CA LYS A 138 15.96 -5.65 2.90
C LYS A 138 14.44 -5.53 2.88
N VAL A 139 13.86 -5.51 1.69
CA VAL A 139 12.43 -5.29 1.44
C VAL A 139 11.78 -6.56 0.90
N MET A 140 10.55 -6.84 1.32
CA MET A 140 9.62 -7.75 0.67
C MET A 140 8.30 -7.02 0.41
N ASN A 141 7.62 -7.37 -0.70
CA ASN A 141 6.31 -6.81 -1.01
C ASN A 141 5.19 -7.76 -0.59
N VAL A 142 4.07 -7.19 -0.18
CA VAL A 142 2.79 -7.89 0.01
C VAL A 142 1.67 -7.07 -0.61
N THR A 143 0.69 -7.73 -1.23
CA THR A 143 -0.46 -7.09 -1.86
C THR A 143 -1.70 -7.99 -1.77
N VAL A 144 -2.89 -7.43 -1.77
CA VAL A 144 -4.13 -8.19 -1.61
C VAL A 144 -4.49 -9.02 -2.84
N ALA A 145 -4.07 -8.58 -4.02
CA ALA A 145 -4.21 -9.29 -5.29
C ALA A 145 -3.07 -8.89 -6.23
N SER A 146 -2.78 -9.69 -7.24
CA SER A 146 -1.75 -9.40 -8.22
C SER A 146 -2.12 -9.94 -9.61
N HIS A 147 -1.49 -9.38 -10.64
CA HIS A 147 -1.79 -9.70 -12.04
C HIS A 147 -0.56 -10.19 -12.81
N PRO A 148 0.03 -11.35 -12.42
CA PRO A 148 1.26 -11.84 -13.04
C PRO A 148 1.09 -12.30 -14.48
N MET A 149 -0.13 -12.56 -14.90
CA MET A 149 -0.43 -13.15 -16.22
C MET A 149 -0.92 -12.13 -17.21
N VAL A 150 -1.93 -11.34 -16.85
CA VAL A 150 -2.57 -10.33 -17.71
C VAL A 150 -3.14 -9.21 -16.85
N PRO A 151 -3.49 -8.05 -17.44
CA PRO A 151 -4.23 -7.01 -16.75
C PRO A 151 -5.45 -7.57 -16.01
N MET A 152 -5.74 -7.04 -14.82
CA MET A 152 -6.76 -7.61 -13.93
C MET A 152 -8.12 -7.77 -14.57
N SER A 153 -8.56 -6.82 -15.40
CA SER A 153 -9.86 -6.90 -16.10
C SER A 153 -9.99 -8.13 -17.01
N PHE A 154 -8.87 -8.63 -17.55
CA PHE A 154 -8.89 -9.81 -18.41
C PHE A 154 -9.12 -11.11 -17.67
N SER A 155 -8.94 -11.14 -16.37
CA SER A 155 -9.34 -12.29 -15.52
C SER A 155 -10.84 -12.56 -15.57
N LEU A 156 -11.65 -11.56 -15.94
CA LEU A 156 -13.10 -11.68 -16.07
C LEU A 156 -13.53 -12.18 -17.46
N THR A 157 -12.82 -11.76 -18.50
CA THR A 157 -13.21 -11.99 -19.90
C THR A 157 -12.46 -13.15 -20.55
N ARG A 158 -11.26 -13.45 -20.07
CA ARG A 158 -10.38 -14.50 -20.62
C ARG A 158 -10.21 -15.62 -19.61
N LYS A 159 -11.11 -16.60 -19.57
CA LYS A 159 -11.15 -17.69 -18.57
C LYS A 159 -9.88 -18.53 -18.45
N HIS A 160 -9.05 -18.56 -19.48
CA HIS A 160 -7.76 -19.28 -19.48
C HIS A 160 -6.60 -18.47 -18.88
N TRP A 161 -6.82 -17.21 -18.57
CA TRP A 161 -5.86 -16.37 -17.84
C TRP A 161 -6.27 -16.29 -16.38
N THR A 162 -5.33 -16.60 -15.50
CA THR A 162 -5.59 -16.64 -14.07
C THR A 162 -4.60 -15.75 -13.35
N ASN A 163 -5.07 -14.57 -12.97
CA ASN A 163 -4.35 -13.72 -12.01
C ASN A 163 -4.59 -14.22 -10.59
N TRP A 164 -3.82 -13.71 -9.66
CA TRP A 164 -3.99 -14.01 -8.24
C TRP A 164 -4.97 -13.01 -7.64
N GLY A 165 -6.21 -13.40 -7.53
CA GLY A 165 -7.26 -12.66 -6.84
C GLY A 165 -7.10 -12.72 -5.32
N ARG A 166 -7.93 -11.99 -4.59
CA ARG A 166 -7.91 -11.94 -3.12
C ARG A 166 -8.15 -13.29 -2.47
N GLY A 167 -8.98 -14.15 -3.12
CA GLY A 167 -9.27 -15.51 -2.70
C GLY A 167 -8.32 -16.56 -3.26
N TRP A 168 -7.20 -16.18 -3.88
CA TRP A 168 -6.27 -17.15 -4.41
C TRP A 168 -5.64 -18.00 -3.31
N ASN A 169 -5.71 -19.31 -3.48
CA ASN A 169 -5.19 -20.27 -2.52
C ASN A 169 -3.88 -20.88 -3.04
N PRO A 170 -2.75 -20.68 -2.35
CA PRO A 170 -1.45 -21.19 -2.79
C PRO A 170 -1.33 -22.71 -2.80
N ARG A 171 -2.18 -23.44 -2.06
CA ARG A 171 -2.18 -24.89 -2.01
C ARG A 171 -2.88 -25.51 -3.20
N THR A 172 -4.06 -25.00 -3.54
CA THR A 172 -4.87 -25.47 -4.68
C THR A 172 -4.44 -24.80 -5.99
N LYS A 173 -3.74 -23.64 -5.91
CA LYS A 173 -3.36 -22.78 -7.03
C LYS A 173 -4.58 -22.28 -7.83
N THR A 174 -5.67 -22.03 -7.14
CA THR A 174 -6.93 -21.56 -7.73
C THR A 174 -7.45 -20.34 -6.98
N ASN A 175 -8.24 -19.51 -7.67
CA ASN A 175 -9.02 -18.47 -7.03
C ASN A 175 -10.31 -19.09 -6.46
N GLU A 176 -10.50 -18.96 -5.17
CA GLU A 176 -11.63 -19.49 -4.43
C GLU A 176 -12.55 -18.34 -4.02
N THR A 177 -13.71 -18.21 -4.68
CA THR A 177 -14.62 -17.06 -4.51
C THR A 177 -15.10 -16.92 -3.06
N GLU A 178 -15.30 -18.02 -2.35
CA GLU A 178 -15.68 -18.08 -0.93
C GLU A 178 -14.59 -17.58 0.02
N ASN A 179 -13.36 -17.43 -0.46
CA ASN A 179 -12.20 -16.97 0.30
C ASN A 179 -11.78 -15.54 -0.04
N VAL A 180 -12.51 -14.86 -0.92
CA VAL A 180 -12.20 -13.47 -1.32
C VAL A 180 -12.14 -12.55 -0.10
N ASP A 181 -13.16 -12.57 0.73
CA ASP A 181 -13.22 -11.73 1.94
C ASP A 181 -12.23 -12.16 3.04
N LYS A 182 -11.70 -13.38 2.96
CA LYS A 182 -10.68 -13.88 3.88
C LYS A 182 -9.27 -13.40 3.51
N GLY A 183 -9.08 -12.91 2.27
CA GLY A 183 -7.79 -12.43 1.79
C GLY A 183 -6.71 -13.51 1.86
N THR A 184 -7.01 -14.73 1.35
CA THR A 184 -6.09 -15.87 1.47
C THR A 184 -4.76 -15.63 0.77
N PHE A 185 -4.77 -14.92 -0.36
CA PHE A 185 -3.52 -14.54 -1.04
C PHE A 185 -2.70 -13.54 -0.23
N PHE A 186 -3.35 -12.52 0.32
CA PHE A 186 -2.68 -11.53 1.17
C PHE A 186 -2.08 -12.17 2.43
N GLN A 187 -2.84 -13.09 3.05
CA GLN A 187 -2.35 -13.80 4.22
C GLN A 187 -1.13 -14.68 3.91
N ALA A 188 -1.15 -15.40 2.78
CA ALA A 188 -0.04 -16.25 2.38
C ALA A 188 1.25 -15.45 2.14
N GLN A 189 1.15 -14.24 1.56
CA GLN A 189 2.28 -13.35 1.39
C GLN A 189 2.82 -12.82 2.72
N TRP A 190 1.94 -12.42 3.63
CA TRP A 190 2.33 -11.99 4.97
C TRP A 190 3.02 -13.09 5.76
N ASP A 191 2.51 -14.34 5.69
CA ASP A 191 3.13 -15.47 6.37
C ASP A 191 4.54 -15.73 5.84
N HIS A 192 4.73 -15.65 4.52
CA HIS A 192 6.04 -15.75 3.91
C HIS A 192 6.98 -14.59 4.30
N ALA A 193 6.48 -13.35 4.29
CA ALA A 193 7.26 -12.18 4.70
C ALA A 193 7.69 -12.26 6.17
N ILE A 194 6.78 -12.63 7.07
CA ILE A 194 7.09 -12.77 8.50
C ILE A 194 8.15 -13.87 8.72
N ALA A 195 8.02 -15.01 8.03
CA ALA A 195 8.99 -16.09 8.11
C ALA A 195 10.38 -15.70 7.56
N SER A 196 10.42 -14.83 6.55
CA SER A 196 11.66 -14.33 5.93
C SER A 196 12.30 -13.18 6.73
N ALA A 197 11.60 -12.57 7.66
CA ALA A 197 12.03 -11.49 8.54
C ALA A 197 12.74 -10.31 7.80
N PRO A 198 12.13 -9.71 6.76
CA PRO A 198 12.71 -8.54 6.12
C PRO A 198 12.71 -7.36 7.09
N GLN A 199 13.58 -6.38 6.83
CA GLN A 199 13.58 -5.15 7.62
C GLN A 199 12.38 -4.25 7.27
N ILE A 200 11.92 -4.32 6.02
CA ILE A 200 10.80 -3.53 5.50
C ILE A 200 9.83 -4.48 4.80
N VAL A 201 8.55 -4.37 5.12
CA VAL A 201 7.46 -4.93 4.31
C VAL A 201 6.80 -3.78 3.55
N SER A 202 6.91 -3.80 2.22
CA SER A 202 6.22 -2.88 1.33
C SER A 202 4.82 -3.41 1.07
N VAL A 203 3.80 -2.69 1.53
CA VAL A 203 2.40 -3.05 1.29
C VAL A 203 1.91 -2.29 0.07
N GLY A 204 1.66 -3.01 -1.02
CA GLY A 204 1.16 -2.43 -2.28
C GLY A 204 -0.36 -2.25 -2.27
N GLY A 205 -0.85 -1.13 -2.83
CA GLY A 205 -2.26 -0.91 -3.10
C GLY A 205 -3.08 -0.46 -1.89
N TRP A 206 -2.77 0.71 -1.29
CA TRP A 206 -3.74 1.31 -0.37
C TRP A 206 -5.03 1.61 -1.08
N ASN A 207 -4.98 2.40 -2.14
CA ASN A 207 -6.07 2.58 -3.08
C ASN A 207 -5.58 2.97 -4.48
N GLU A 208 -6.35 2.60 -5.48
CA GLU A 208 -6.30 3.13 -6.84
C GLU A 208 -7.71 3.02 -7.43
N TRP A 209 -8.63 3.90 -6.99
CA TRP A 209 -10.04 3.83 -7.33
C TRP A 209 -10.35 4.18 -8.78
N ILE A 210 -9.35 4.49 -9.59
CA ILE A 210 -9.50 4.80 -11.00
C ILE A 210 -9.39 3.53 -11.82
N ALA A 211 -10.50 3.08 -12.40
CA ALA A 211 -10.48 2.06 -13.45
C ALA A 211 -9.97 2.70 -14.76
N TYR A 212 -8.65 2.94 -14.82
CA TYR A 212 -8.05 3.59 -15.98
C TYR A 212 -8.12 2.70 -17.21
N LYS A 213 -8.78 3.18 -18.26
CA LYS A 213 -8.96 2.45 -19.51
C LYS A 213 -7.77 2.67 -20.42
N GLN A 214 -7.04 1.61 -20.73
CA GLN A 214 -5.89 1.63 -21.63
C GLN A 214 -6.04 0.66 -22.78
N PRO A 215 -5.51 0.98 -23.99
CA PRO A 215 -5.36 -0.01 -25.06
C PRO A 215 -4.34 -1.08 -24.65
N TYR A 216 -4.66 -2.33 -24.87
CA TYR A 216 -3.79 -3.46 -24.60
C TYR A 216 -4.13 -4.64 -25.50
N ASP A 217 -3.15 -5.15 -26.26
CA ASP A 217 -3.28 -6.35 -27.10
C ASP A 217 -4.50 -6.31 -28.05
N GLY A 218 -4.73 -5.17 -28.72
CA GLY A 218 -5.85 -4.97 -29.62
C GLY A 218 -7.22 -4.74 -28.96
N GLU A 219 -7.27 -4.75 -27.64
CA GLU A 219 -8.47 -4.52 -26.83
C GLU A 219 -8.23 -3.35 -25.85
N TYR A 220 -9.16 -3.16 -24.93
CA TYR A 220 -9.00 -2.24 -23.82
C TYR A 220 -8.91 -3.02 -22.52
N MET A 221 -8.00 -2.60 -21.64
CA MET A 221 -7.93 -3.07 -20.27
C MET A 221 -8.43 -1.99 -19.29
N LEU A 222 -8.89 -2.43 -18.15
CA LEU A 222 -9.06 -1.60 -16.95
C LEU A 222 -7.98 -1.99 -15.95
N CYS A 223 -7.33 -1.00 -15.38
CA CYS A 223 -6.35 -1.18 -14.31
C CYS A 223 -7.05 -1.09 -12.95
N ASP A 224 -6.57 -1.87 -12.02
CA ASP A 224 -6.78 -1.86 -10.57
C ASP A 224 -8.20 -2.10 -10.05
N ALA A 225 -9.07 -1.12 -9.97
CA ALA A 225 -10.40 -1.27 -9.37
C ALA A 225 -11.39 -1.99 -10.31
N VAL A 226 -11.21 -3.30 -10.50
CA VAL A 226 -12.00 -4.07 -11.46
C VAL A 226 -13.19 -4.77 -10.83
N THR A 227 -12.94 -5.57 -9.81
CA THR A 227 -13.95 -6.31 -9.06
C THR A 227 -13.52 -6.51 -7.62
N LYS A 228 -14.46 -6.98 -6.79
CA LYS A 228 -14.18 -7.39 -5.41
C LYS A 228 -13.05 -8.44 -5.32
N GLU A 229 -12.90 -9.31 -6.30
CA GLU A 229 -11.87 -10.34 -6.31
C GLU A 229 -10.52 -9.85 -6.86
N TYR A 230 -10.55 -9.06 -7.92
CA TYR A 230 -9.36 -8.69 -8.70
C TYR A 230 -8.97 -7.21 -8.56
N SER A 231 -9.26 -6.56 -7.46
CA SER A 231 -8.71 -5.24 -7.15
C SER A 231 -7.67 -5.34 -6.03
N ARG A 232 -6.73 -4.39 -5.99
CA ARG A 232 -5.62 -4.37 -5.03
C ARG A 232 -5.83 -3.45 -3.83
N ASP A 233 -6.98 -2.78 -3.76
CA ASP A 233 -7.23 -1.77 -2.75
C ASP A 233 -7.44 -2.37 -1.37
N ILE A 234 -6.76 -1.80 -0.38
CA ILE A 234 -6.86 -2.15 1.05
C ILE A 234 -7.79 -1.19 1.78
N GLU A 235 -7.91 0.04 1.26
CA GLU A 235 -8.77 1.06 1.86
C GLU A 235 -10.20 0.54 2.02
N PRO A 236 -10.85 0.79 3.17
CA PRO A 236 -12.23 0.37 3.39
C PRO A 236 -13.18 0.85 2.30
N MET A 237 -14.04 -0.05 1.82
CA MET A 237 -14.94 0.21 0.70
C MET A 237 -16.38 -0.16 1.04
N VAL A 238 -17.26 0.84 1.07
CA VAL A 238 -18.71 0.64 1.30
C VAL A 238 -19.31 -0.19 0.18
N GLY A 239 -20.07 -1.23 0.55
CA GLY A 239 -20.73 -2.12 -0.42
C GLY A 239 -19.79 -3.07 -1.16
N GLY A 240 -18.51 -3.07 -0.84
CA GLY A 240 -17.52 -4.01 -1.37
C GLY A 240 -17.08 -5.02 -0.32
N TYR A 241 -15.81 -4.99 0.03
CA TYR A 241 -15.20 -5.80 1.09
C TYR A 241 -15.11 -5.05 2.44
N GLU A 242 -15.69 -3.86 2.50
CA GLU A 242 -15.73 -3.02 3.69
C GLU A 242 -14.32 -2.83 4.28
N ASP A 243 -14.13 -3.09 5.56
CA ASP A 243 -12.85 -2.94 6.27
C ASP A 243 -12.01 -4.23 6.38
N ALA A 244 -12.45 -5.32 5.76
CA ALA A 244 -11.85 -6.66 5.94
C ALA A 244 -10.33 -6.66 5.70
N PHE A 245 -9.85 -6.04 4.63
CA PHE A 245 -8.42 -6.03 4.29
C PHE A 245 -7.62 -5.03 5.13
N TYR A 246 -8.24 -3.94 5.55
CA TYR A 246 -7.64 -3.00 6.48
C TYR A 246 -7.38 -3.66 7.85
N LEU A 247 -8.36 -4.41 8.35
CA LEU A 247 -8.21 -5.15 9.61
C LEU A 247 -7.17 -6.27 9.48
N GLN A 248 -7.14 -6.97 8.34
CA GLN A 248 -6.12 -7.97 8.05
C GLN A 248 -4.72 -7.34 8.01
N LEU A 249 -4.59 -6.16 7.41
CA LEU A 249 -3.35 -5.40 7.41
C LEU A 249 -2.88 -5.08 8.83
N ILE A 250 -3.76 -4.53 9.68
CA ILE A 250 -3.46 -4.21 11.08
C ILE A 250 -2.97 -5.46 11.83
N ALA A 251 -3.68 -6.58 11.71
CA ALA A 251 -3.33 -7.83 12.36
C ALA A 251 -1.92 -8.31 11.96
N ASN A 252 -1.61 -8.25 10.66
CA ASN A 252 -0.32 -8.69 10.17
C ASN A 252 0.82 -7.71 10.50
N ILE A 253 0.56 -6.40 10.55
CA ILE A 253 1.52 -5.43 11.06
C ILE A 253 1.85 -5.72 12.53
N HIS A 254 0.87 -6.04 13.36
CA HIS A 254 1.11 -6.43 14.76
C HIS A 254 1.97 -7.68 14.85
N ARG A 255 1.67 -8.72 14.07
CA ARG A 255 2.50 -9.94 14.01
C ARG A 255 3.92 -9.65 13.57
N TYR A 256 4.09 -8.87 12.52
CA TYR A 256 5.41 -8.51 11.97
C TYR A 256 6.25 -7.69 12.96
N LYS A 257 5.63 -6.73 13.64
CA LYS A 257 6.31 -5.87 14.61
C LYS A 257 6.50 -6.50 15.99
N GLY A 258 5.97 -7.71 16.21
CA GLY A 258 6.04 -8.37 17.50
C GLY A 258 5.39 -7.57 18.61
N ILE A 259 4.26 -6.92 18.33
CA ILE A 259 3.52 -6.17 19.35
C ILE A 259 2.93 -7.19 20.33
N THR A 260 3.60 -7.37 21.45
CA THR A 260 3.31 -8.37 22.49
C THR A 260 2.59 -7.79 23.71
N GLY A 261 1.99 -6.63 23.57
CA GLY A 261 1.12 -6.12 24.64
C GLY A 261 0.03 -7.16 24.93
N LYS A 262 -0.19 -7.50 26.22
CA LYS A 262 -1.37 -8.28 26.58
C LYS A 262 -2.58 -7.53 26.05
N PRO A 263 -3.41 -8.15 25.20
CA PRO A 263 -4.60 -7.49 24.70
C PRO A 263 -5.47 -7.08 25.90
N ILE A 264 -5.85 -5.83 25.95
CA ILE A 264 -6.85 -5.38 26.89
C ILE A 264 -8.20 -5.83 26.30
N VAL A 265 -8.73 -6.90 26.84
CA VAL A 265 -10.01 -7.44 26.39
C VAL A 265 -11.09 -6.81 27.26
N TYR A 266 -11.98 -6.07 26.65
CA TYR A 266 -13.18 -5.54 27.30
C TYR A 266 -14.37 -6.47 27.03
N ALA A 267 -15.32 -6.47 27.93
CA ALA A 267 -16.58 -7.18 27.68
C ALA A 267 -17.25 -6.62 26.40
N PRO A 268 -17.84 -7.50 25.59
CA PRO A 268 -18.57 -7.05 24.43
C PRO A 268 -19.64 -6.03 24.80
N GLN A 269 -19.71 -4.94 24.05
CA GLN A 269 -20.72 -3.91 24.24
C GLN A 269 -21.62 -3.85 23.01
N THR A 270 -22.91 -3.75 23.25
CA THR A 270 -23.89 -3.47 22.19
C THR A 270 -24.06 -1.97 22.07
N ILE A 271 -23.73 -1.43 20.91
CA ILE A 271 -23.94 -0.01 20.61
C ILE A 271 -25.32 0.13 19.98
N SER A 272 -26.24 0.85 20.62
CA SER A 272 -27.55 1.11 20.06
C SER A 272 -27.49 2.17 18.96
N GLN A 273 -28.46 2.14 18.04
CA GLN A 273 -28.58 3.17 16.99
C GLN A 273 -28.62 4.59 17.56
N SER A 274 -29.30 4.77 18.68
CA SER A 274 -29.34 6.09 19.36
C SER A 274 -27.99 6.55 19.87
N MET A 275 -27.10 5.64 20.24
CA MET A 275 -25.71 5.99 20.61
C MET A 275 -24.90 6.40 19.38
N ILE A 276 -25.11 5.72 18.26
CA ILE A 276 -24.49 6.06 16.98
C ILE A 276 -24.93 7.47 16.57
N ASP A 277 -26.22 7.71 16.56
CA ASP A 277 -26.80 8.99 16.10
C ASP A 277 -26.41 10.18 16.99
N ALA A 278 -26.36 9.95 18.30
CA ALA A 278 -26.13 11.02 19.27
C ALA A 278 -24.66 11.25 19.63
N LYS A 279 -23.85 10.21 19.65
CA LYS A 279 -22.50 10.23 20.26
C LYS A 279 -21.45 9.42 19.54
N TRP A 280 -21.65 9.09 18.29
CA TRP A 280 -20.69 8.29 17.54
C TRP A 280 -19.24 8.78 17.68
N ARG A 281 -19.01 10.08 17.68
CA ARG A 281 -17.70 10.71 17.82
C ARG A 281 -17.06 10.52 19.20
N THR A 282 -17.79 10.06 20.17
CA THR A 282 -17.28 9.86 21.55
C THR A 282 -17.07 8.39 21.91
N VAL A 283 -17.46 7.48 21.03
CA VAL A 283 -17.18 6.05 21.23
C VAL A 283 -15.71 5.81 20.96
N ARG A 284 -15.04 5.25 21.96
CA ARG A 284 -13.64 4.86 21.86
C ARG A 284 -13.56 3.35 21.72
N TYR A 285 -12.89 2.88 20.68
CA TYR A 285 -12.66 1.46 20.51
C TYR A 285 -11.28 1.21 19.89
N ILE A 286 -10.74 0.06 20.20
CA ILE A 286 -9.67 -0.52 19.42
C ILE A 286 -10.21 -1.82 18.86
N VAL A 287 -10.09 -1.99 17.57
CA VAL A 287 -10.29 -3.29 16.97
C VAL A 287 -9.13 -4.16 17.37
N HIS A 288 -9.42 -5.16 18.16
CA HIS A 288 -8.40 -6.04 18.70
C HIS A 288 -8.53 -7.41 18.04
N ASN A 289 -7.46 -7.82 17.39
CA ASN A 289 -7.36 -9.14 16.83
C ASN A 289 -6.39 -9.97 17.69
N THR A 290 -6.91 -10.87 18.50
CA THR A 290 -6.12 -11.69 19.42
C THR A 290 -5.52 -12.92 18.79
N ASP A 291 -6.05 -13.37 17.66
CA ASP A 291 -5.72 -14.65 17.03
C ASP A 291 -5.71 -14.63 15.50
N GLY A 292 -5.68 -13.45 14.90
CA GLY A 292 -5.73 -13.28 13.44
C GLY A 292 -7.14 -13.27 12.86
N ALA A 293 -8.19 -13.33 13.68
CA ALA A 293 -9.58 -13.24 13.22
C ALA A 293 -10.03 -11.78 13.10
N PHE A 294 -10.81 -11.47 12.07
CA PHE A 294 -11.36 -10.13 11.87
C PHE A 294 -12.59 -9.92 12.72
N MET A 295 -12.61 -8.84 13.45
CA MET A 295 -13.52 -8.68 14.56
C MET A 295 -14.58 -7.60 14.37
N ALA A 296 -14.36 -6.64 13.49
CA ALA A 296 -15.26 -5.49 13.37
C ALA A 296 -16.19 -5.54 12.16
N ARG A 297 -16.19 -6.66 11.43
CA ARG A 297 -16.91 -6.79 10.17
C ARG A 297 -18.42 -6.59 10.29
N ASP A 298 -18.98 -6.95 11.44
CA ASP A 298 -20.42 -6.86 11.68
C ASP A 298 -20.86 -5.45 12.09
N ALA A 299 -19.92 -4.52 12.25
CA ALA A 299 -20.22 -3.16 12.70
C ALA A 299 -21.01 -2.32 11.67
N TYR A 300 -21.02 -2.76 10.40
CA TYR A 300 -21.63 -2.00 9.31
C TYR A 300 -22.95 -2.56 8.78
N GLY A 301 -23.40 -3.72 9.20
CA GLY A 301 -24.55 -4.41 8.60
C GLY A 301 -25.76 -4.60 9.48
N GLY A 302 -25.77 -4.12 10.72
CA GLY A 302 -26.83 -4.35 11.70
C GLY A 302 -26.64 -3.53 12.96
N ALA A 303 -27.18 -3.95 14.09
CA ALA A 303 -26.81 -3.39 15.37
C ALA A 303 -25.32 -3.65 15.60
N PRO A 304 -24.44 -2.66 15.58
CA PRO A 304 -23.01 -2.89 15.61
C PRO A 304 -22.61 -3.51 16.94
N THR A 305 -22.03 -4.70 16.88
CA THR A 305 -21.43 -5.35 18.04
C THR A 305 -19.95 -5.06 18.03
N VAL A 306 -19.52 -4.14 18.87
CA VAL A 306 -18.09 -3.88 19.10
C VAL A 306 -17.61 -4.90 20.13
N ARG A 307 -16.70 -5.77 19.71
CA ARG A 307 -16.18 -6.81 20.62
C ARG A 307 -15.07 -6.30 21.53
N TYR A 308 -14.41 -5.22 21.13
CA TYR A 308 -13.32 -4.62 21.91
C TYR A 308 -13.48 -3.12 22.01
N VAL A 309 -13.44 -2.65 23.20
CA VAL A 309 -13.41 -1.23 23.51
C VAL A 309 -12.20 -0.99 24.38
N GLN A 310 -11.36 -0.08 24.00
CA GLN A 310 -10.31 0.41 24.85
C GLN A 310 -10.61 1.85 25.25
N ASP A 311 -10.82 2.06 26.51
CA ASP A 311 -11.01 3.38 27.08
C ASP A 311 -9.68 3.90 27.64
N ALA A 312 -8.73 4.17 26.76
CA ALA A 312 -7.55 4.92 27.12
C ALA A 312 -7.72 6.36 26.64
N PRO A 313 -7.25 7.35 27.40
CA PRO A 313 -7.44 8.76 27.06
C PRO A 313 -6.97 9.12 25.65
N GLU A 314 -5.93 8.46 25.17
CA GLU A 314 -5.31 8.63 23.87
C GLU A 314 -5.90 7.75 22.78
N ASN A 315 -6.71 6.75 23.13
CA ASN A 315 -7.29 5.80 22.18
C ASN A 315 -8.70 6.23 21.84
N LYS A 316 -8.80 7.05 20.83
CA LYS A 316 -10.08 7.45 20.29
C LYS A 316 -10.35 6.67 19.03
N LEU A 317 -11.56 6.23 18.90
CA LEU A 317 -12.07 5.83 17.63
C LEU A 317 -12.15 7.02 16.74
N VAL A 318 -11.57 6.91 15.60
CA VAL A 318 -11.61 7.89 14.53
C VAL A 318 -12.64 7.45 13.52
#